data_643251c296a5ade319131cec5dfadf48
#
_entry.id   643251c296a5ade319131cec5dfadf48
#
_cell.length_a   1.000
_cell.length_b   1.000
_cell.length_c   1.000
_cell.angle_alpha   90.00
_cell.angle_beta   90.00
_cell.angle_gamma   90.00
#
_symmetry.space_group_name_H-M   'P 1'
#
loop_
_entity.id
_entity.type
_entity.pdbx_description
1 polymer ?
#
loop_
_entity_poly.entity_id
_entity_poly.type
_entity_poly.pdbx_seq_one_letter_code
_entity_poly.pdbx_strand_id
1 'polypeptide(L)'
;MRIKIYLLLLPLLIFLIQCEDEAAGLSEQDDSSSLSTSSALDTLFAGKSVYMSGWYWDTTLTQTVACYWVDGARVDLEYGAAEDIKVVDGDIFLVGEWFDETGWNGSACYWKNGERFDLEGGSQSGTEASAIFVDNGDVYVSGTRIADVGFFGTPIACYWKNGDRTDLTTSDMDAMGLGIGVNNGDVYVTGWRIQSHTTIACYWKNGAINNLHGTAYFGEAYDIAFKGDNFYIGGWRGPENGDRWNACYWRNGNLNNINRNSSYGTCIGSEANAIFIDGDDIYLAGFNKVVNLNDIATKWKNGNTHELSGDSANVQVSWLLDIAVKDNIKISVGYYHPGVEYEYDYTPYLPCFPIYYVNGKRYNLEDNEWQDGMATGVVID
;
A
#
# COMPACT_ATOMS: atom_id res chain seq x y z
N MET A 1 17.31 -0.08 -23.97
CA MET A 1 16.85 0.94 -23.02
C MET A 1 15.40 0.56 -22.68
N ARG A 2 15.23 -0.21 -21.61
CA ARG A 2 13.90 -0.69 -21.17
C ARG A 2 13.40 0.28 -20.12
N ILE A 3 12.45 1.11 -20.48
CA ILE A 3 11.68 1.92 -19.55
C ILE A 3 10.79 0.93 -18.80
N LYS A 4 11.11 0.64 -17.56
CA LYS A 4 10.16 0.02 -16.65
C LYS A 4 9.11 1.09 -16.34
N ILE A 5 7.95 0.93 -16.94
CA ILE A 5 6.74 1.64 -16.52
C ILE A 5 6.39 1.01 -15.17
N TYR A 6 6.59 1.73 -14.08
CA TYR A 6 6.08 1.35 -12.78
C TYR A 6 4.57 1.48 -12.86
N LEU A 7 3.87 0.35 -12.73
CA LEU A 7 2.45 0.34 -12.39
C LEU A 7 2.34 0.77 -10.92
N LEU A 8 2.44 2.05 -10.66
CA LEU A 8 1.69 2.70 -9.61
C LEU A 8 0.25 2.71 -10.12
N LEU A 9 -0.69 2.31 -9.31
CA LEU A 9 -2.12 2.19 -9.55
C LEU A 9 -2.66 3.26 -10.54
N LEU A 10 -2.41 3.04 -11.83
CA LEU A 10 -3.13 3.75 -12.88
C LEU A 10 -4.51 3.09 -12.97
N PRO A 11 -5.59 3.87 -13.05
CA PRO A 11 -6.91 3.32 -13.32
C PRO A 11 -6.84 2.46 -14.58
N LEU A 12 -7.27 1.24 -14.43
CA LEU A 12 -7.24 0.18 -15.42
C LEU A 12 -7.91 0.62 -16.72
N LEU A 13 -7.17 0.64 -17.81
CA LEU A 13 -7.76 0.73 -19.15
C LEU A 13 -8.40 -0.62 -19.50
N ILE A 14 -9.68 -0.76 -19.22
CA ILE A 14 -10.45 -1.97 -19.52
C ILE A 14 -10.88 -1.93 -21.00
N PHE A 15 -10.26 -2.79 -21.82
CA PHE A 15 -10.85 -3.19 -23.09
C PHE A 15 -11.83 -4.34 -22.86
N LEU A 16 -13.13 -4.07 -23.02
CA LEU A 16 -14.17 -5.08 -23.06
C LEU A 16 -14.01 -5.94 -24.32
N ILE A 17 -13.64 -7.19 -24.17
CA ILE A 17 -13.91 -8.24 -25.15
C ILE A 17 -14.69 -9.32 -24.42
N GLN A 18 -15.98 -9.46 -24.78
CA GLN A 18 -16.81 -10.61 -24.40
C GLN A 18 -16.24 -11.89 -25.02
N CYS A 19 -16.03 -12.91 -24.22
CA CYS A 19 -15.98 -14.30 -24.66
C CYS A 19 -16.79 -15.17 -23.70
N GLU A 20 -17.67 -15.95 -24.30
CA GLU A 20 -18.57 -16.89 -23.66
C GLU A 20 -17.85 -18.14 -23.13
N ASP A 21 -18.49 -18.76 -22.15
CA ASP A 21 -18.16 -19.93 -21.33
C ASP A 21 -17.54 -21.16 -22.01
N GLU A 22 -16.58 -21.78 -21.31
CA GLU A 22 -16.58 -23.24 -21.07
C GLU A 22 -15.89 -23.54 -19.74
N ALA A 23 -16.67 -23.97 -18.76
CA ALA A 23 -16.19 -24.41 -17.47
C ALA A 23 -15.73 -25.86 -17.53
N ALA A 24 -14.42 -26.10 -17.32
CA ALA A 24 -13.89 -27.42 -17.02
C ALA A 24 -13.60 -27.54 -15.53
N GLY A 25 -14.35 -28.44 -14.87
CA GLY A 25 -14.28 -28.64 -13.43
C GLY A 25 -12.94 -29.20 -12.94
N LEU A 26 -12.39 -28.53 -11.94
CA LEU A 26 -11.35 -29.07 -11.06
C LEU A 26 -11.98 -29.28 -9.69
N SER A 27 -11.87 -30.51 -9.18
CA SER A 27 -12.38 -30.90 -7.87
C SER A 27 -11.50 -30.32 -6.78
N GLU A 28 -12.06 -29.42 -6.01
CA GLU A 28 -11.50 -28.90 -4.77
C GLU A 28 -11.50 -29.99 -3.68
N GLN A 29 -10.36 -30.16 -3.02
CA GLN A 29 -10.31 -30.73 -1.70
C GLN A 29 -10.31 -29.56 -0.70
N ASP A 30 -11.50 -29.27 -0.23
CA ASP A 30 -11.82 -28.21 0.71
C ASP A 30 -11.47 -28.67 2.13
N ASP A 31 -10.43 -28.09 2.71
CA ASP A 31 -10.16 -28.15 4.15
C ASP A 31 -10.60 -26.81 4.82
N SER A 32 -11.79 -26.38 4.45
CA SER A 32 -12.47 -25.24 5.07
C SER A 32 -13.24 -25.70 6.32
N SER A 33 -12.56 -25.72 7.46
CA SER A 33 -13.30 -25.51 8.71
C SER A 33 -13.71 -24.01 8.74
N SER A 34 -14.85 -23.70 8.17
CA SER A 34 -15.53 -22.40 8.34
C SER A 34 -15.97 -22.23 9.78
N LEU A 35 -15.03 -21.91 10.67
CA LEU A 35 -15.33 -21.19 11.88
C LEU A 35 -15.75 -19.80 11.42
N SER A 36 -16.98 -19.39 11.74
CA SER A 36 -17.44 -18.04 11.49
C SER A 36 -16.35 -17.05 11.93
N THR A 37 -15.82 -16.27 11.00
CA THR A 37 -14.66 -15.39 11.16
C THR A 37 -14.79 -14.46 12.37
N SER A 38 -16.00 -14.03 12.73
CA SER A 38 -16.26 -13.15 13.87
C SER A 38 -15.88 -13.77 15.23
N SER A 39 -16.19 -15.02 15.54
CA SER A 39 -15.95 -15.59 16.88
C SER A 39 -14.48 -15.92 17.17
N ALA A 40 -13.69 -16.19 16.14
CA ALA A 40 -12.25 -16.42 16.28
C ALA A 40 -11.49 -15.09 16.45
N LEU A 41 -11.94 -14.03 15.79
CA LEU A 41 -11.40 -12.69 15.91
C LEU A 41 -11.75 -12.05 17.27
N ASP A 42 -12.98 -12.19 17.75
CA ASP A 42 -13.42 -11.69 19.06
C ASP A 42 -12.56 -12.22 20.22
N THR A 43 -12.08 -13.46 20.12
CA THR A 43 -11.19 -14.05 21.13
C THR A 43 -9.75 -13.54 21.01
N LEU A 44 -9.30 -13.24 19.79
CA LEU A 44 -7.94 -12.76 19.51
C LEU A 44 -7.78 -11.27 19.82
N PHE A 45 -8.83 -10.51 19.66
CA PHE A 45 -8.85 -9.05 19.80
C PHE A 45 -9.60 -8.56 21.04
N ALA A 46 -9.79 -9.41 22.05
CA ALA A 46 -10.58 -9.13 23.26
C ALA A 46 -10.49 -7.66 23.72
N GLY A 47 -11.53 -6.89 23.44
CA GLY A 47 -11.64 -5.47 23.80
C GLY A 47 -10.93 -4.49 22.87
N LYS A 48 -10.49 -4.91 21.68
CA LYS A 48 -9.89 -4.05 20.64
C LYS A 48 -10.62 -4.23 19.34
N SER A 49 -10.70 -3.17 18.56
CA SER A 49 -11.21 -3.21 17.19
C SER A 49 -10.08 -3.08 16.17
N VAL A 50 -10.22 -3.80 15.07
CA VAL A 50 -9.29 -3.78 13.95
C VAL A 50 -9.99 -3.16 12.76
N TYR A 51 -9.37 -2.12 12.24
CA TYR A 51 -9.84 -1.38 11.08
C TYR A 51 -8.87 -1.58 9.93
N MET A 52 -9.40 -1.87 8.73
CA MET A 52 -8.61 -2.05 7.53
C MET A 52 -9.25 -1.25 6.40
N SER A 53 -8.47 -0.49 5.62
CA SER A 53 -8.94 0.19 4.41
C SER A 53 -8.74 -0.67 3.18
N GLY A 54 -9.43 -0.34 2.09
CA GLY A 54 -9.22 -0.97 0.82
C GLY A 54 -10.31 -0.66 -0.21
N TRP A 55 -10.37 -1.52 -1.20
CA TRP A 55 -11.35 -1.44 -2.27
C TRP A 55 -11.65 -2.84 -2.82
N TYR A 56 -12.78 -2.96 -3.50
CA TYR A 56 -13.13 -4.16 -4.25
C TYR A 56 -13.82 -3.79 -5.57
N TRP A 57 -13.76 -4.70 -6.54
CA TRP A 57 -14.47 -4.58 -7.81
C TRP A 57 -15.89 -5.14 -7.65
N ASP A 58 -16.89 -4.30 -7.80
CA ASP A 58 -18.29 -4.73 -7.82
C ASP A 58 -18.68 -5.14 -9.25
N THR A 59 -18.90 -6.45 -9.43
CA THR A 59 -19.26 -7.02 -10.74
C THR A 59 -20.65 -6.60 -11.22
N THR A 60 -21.55 -6.21 -10.31
CA THR A 60 -22.90 -5.76 -10.65
C THR A 60 -22.92 -4.31 -11.11
N LEU A 61 -22.05 -3.50 -10.51
CA LEU A 61 -21.92 -2.08 -10.82
C LEU A 61 -20.84 -1.84 -11.88
N THR A 62 -19.97 -2.84 -12.13
CA THR A 62 -18.80 -2.75 -13.01
C THR A 62 -17.87 -1.59 -12.65
N GLN A 63 -17.66 -1.38 -11.35
CA GLN A 63 -16.84 -0.29 -10.81
C GLN A 63 -16.12 -0.74 -9.53
N THR A 64 -15.03 -0.04 -9.23
CA THR A 64 -14.32 -0.17 -7.95
C THR A 64 -15.08 0.59 -6.88
N VAL A 65 -15.24 -0.03 -5.70
CA VAL A 65 -15.89 0.56 -4.52
C VAL A 65 -14.87 0.68 -3.42
N ALA A 66 -14.67 1.90 -2.91
CA ALA A 66 -13.90 2.16 -1.72
C ALA A 66 -14.62 1.59 -0.50
N CYS A 67 -13.89 0.93 0.37
CA CYS A 67 -14.46 0.32 1.57
C CYS A 67 -13.46 0.30 2.73
N TYR A 68 -13.96 -0.06 3.88
CA TYR A 68 -13.14 -0.46 5.02
C TYR A 68 -13.80 -1.61 5.77
N TRP A 69 -13.02 -2.35 6.55
CA TRP A 69 -13.52 -3.43 7.39
C TRP A 69 -13.31 -3.07 8.86
N VAL A 70 -14.31 -3.37 9.68
CA VAL A 70 -14.23 -3.30 11.14
C VAL A 70 -14.40 -4.71 11.66
N ASP A 71 -13.39 -5.26 12.32
CA ASP A 71 -13.39 -6.63 12.86
C ASP A 71 -13.78 -7.69 11.80
N GLY A 72 -13.37 -7.44 10.54
CA GLY A 72 -13.67 -8.28 9.38
C GLY A 72 -15.01 -8.02 8.71
N ALA A 73 -15.88 -7.16 9.27
CA ALA A 73 -17.13 -6.76 8.64
C ALA A 73 -16.91 -5.56 7.70
N ARG A 74 -17.26 -5.70 6.42
CA ARG A 74 -17.09 -4.65 5.42
C ARG A 74 -18.12 -3.53 5.58
N VAL A 75 -17.66 -2.30 5.38
CA VAL A 75 -18.46 -1.08 5.27
C VAL A 75 -18.09 -0.41 3.94
N ASP A 76 -19.06 -0.34 3.03
CA ASP A 76 -18.87 0.29 1.74
C ASP A 76 -18.99 1.82 1.87
N LEU A 77 -18.17 2.53 1.10
CA LEU A 77 -18.22 3.99 0.97
C LEU A 77 -18.93 4.38 -0.32
N GLU A 78 -18.17 4.68 -1.36
CA GLU A 78 -18.65 5.09 -2.67
C GLU A 78 -17.73 4.52 -3.76
N TYR A 79 -18.02 4.81 -5.03
CA TYR A 79 -17.09 4.44 -6.11
C TYR A 79 -15.73 5.06 -5.88
N GLY A 80 -14.68 4.25 -5.88
CA GLY A 80 -13.34 4.72 -5.54
C GLY A 80 -12.44 3.65 -4.96
N ALA A 81 -11.34 4.10 -4.38
CA ALA A 81 -10.38 3.27 -3.66
C ALA A 81 -9.94 3.98 -2.38
N ALA A 82 -9.88 3.27 -1.26
CA ALA A 82 -9.30 3.77 -0.02
C ALA A 82 -7.87 3.20 0.12
N GLU A 83 -6.88 4.08 0.36
CA GLU A 83 -5.46 3.74 0.35
C GLU A 83 -4.84 3.63 1.75
N ASP A 84 -5.30 4.41 2.72
CA ASP A 84 -4.80 4.36 4.11
C ASP A 84 -5.93 4.68 5.10
N ILE A 85 -5.76 4.26 6.36
CA ILE A 85 -6.73 4.43 7.43
C ILE A 85 -6.04 4.84 8.73
N LYS A 86 -6.67 5.76 9.46
CA LYS A 86 -6.31 6.10 10.85
C LYS A 86 -7.57 6.17 11.71
N VAL A 87 -7.44 5.76 12.95
CA VAL A 87 -8.48 5.93 13.98
C VAL A 87 -7.91 6.80 15.09
N VAL A 88 -8.58 7.92 15.34
CA VAL A 88 -8.12 8.90 16.34
C VAL A 88 -9.32 9.37 17.16
N ASP A 89 -9.29 9.17 18.47
CA ASP A 89 -10.35 9.53 19.41
C ASP A 89 -11.74 8.94 19.04
N GLY A 90 -11.76 7.75 18.41
CA GLY A 90 -12.94 7.07 17.94
C GLY A 90 -13.46 7.54 16.57
N ASP A 91 -12.88 8.57 15.97
CA ASP A 91 -13.15 8.98 14.58
C ASP A 91 -12.32 8.14 13.60
N ILE A 92 -12.96 7.63 12.54
CA ILE A 92 -12.33 6.85 11.48
C ILE A 92 -12.02 7.78 10.30
N PHE A 93 -10.75 7.84 9.91
CA PHE A 93 -10.28 8.62 8.77
C PHE A 93 -9.73 7.67 7.71
N LEU A 94 -10.18 7.82 6.47
CA LEU A 94 -9.64 7.12 5.30
C LEU A 94 -9.19 8.14 4.27
N VAL A 95 -8.24 7.77 3.44
CA VAL A 95 -7.78 8.60 2.33
C VAL A 95 -7.75 7.78 1.05
N GLY A 96 -7.90 8.44 -0.09
CA GLY A 96 -7.83 7.80 -1.39
C GLY A 96 -8.49 8.64 -2.49
N GLU A 97 -9.19 7.96 -3.37
CA GLU A 97 -9.88 8.58 -4.51
C GLU A 97 -11.33 8.13 -4.58
N TRP A 98 -12.21 9.05 -4.92
CA TRP A 98 -13.55 8.70 -5.37
C TRP A 98 -13.63 8.81 -6.90
N PHE A 99 -14.46 7.99 -7.52
CA PHE A 99 -14.68 7.98 -8.97
C PHE A 99 -16.10 8.48 -9.30
N ASP A 100 -16.22 9.19 -10.42
CA ASP A 100 -17.54 9.57 -10.93
C ASP A 100 -18.29 8.34 -11.48
N GLU A 101 -19.56 8.53 -11.86
CA GLU A 101 -20.44 7.47 -12.42
C GLU A 101 -19.85 6.80 -13.67
N THR A 102 -18.89 7.41 -14.34
CA THR A 102 -18.24 6.86 -15.53
C THR A 102 -17.07 5.92 -15.16
N GLY A 103 -16.56 6.01 -13.91
CA GLY A 103 -15.40 5.28 -13.45
C GLY A 103 -14.05 5.78 -14.01
N TRP A 104 -14.06 6.88 -14.76
CA TRP A 104 -12.88 7.38 -15.48
C TRP A 104 -12.24 8.61 -14.85
N ASN A 105 -12.98 9.35 -14.03
CA ASN A 105 -12.49 10.55 -13.39
C ASN A 105 -12.35 10.29 -11.89
N GLY A 106 -11.13 10.04 -11.44
CA GLY A 106 -10.77 9.97 -10.03
C GLY A 106 -10.54 11.36 -9.45
N SER A 107 -10.89 11.53 -8.17
CA SER A 107 -10.63 12.75 -7.42
C SER A 107 -10.12 12.40 -6.04
N ALA A 108 -8.95 12.96 -5.69
CA ALA A 108 -8.36 12.76 -4.38
C ALA A 108 -9.26 13.34 -3.28
N CYS A 109 -9.50 12.55 -2.25
CA CYS A 109 -10.34 12.90 -1.12
C CYS A 109 -9.89 12.20 0.17
N TYR A 110 -10.50 12.55 1.27
CA TYR A 110 -10.51 11.73 2.47
C TYR A 110 -11.94 11.57 3.00
N TRP A 111 -12.18 10.51 3.75
CA TRP A 111 -13.45 10.29 4.44
C TRP A 111 -13.22 10.36 5.95
N LYS A 112 -14.16 11.01 6.64
CA LYS A 112 -14.23 10.98 8.09
C LYS A 112 -15.57 10.37 8.50
N ASN A 113 -15.55 9.24 9.18
CA ASN A 113 -16.76 8.52 9.59
C ASN A 113 -17.74 8.27 8.42
N GLY A 114 -17.22 8.00 7.24
CA GLY A 114 -17.97 7.78 6.00
C GLY A 114 -18.40 9.06 5.26
N GLU A 115 -18.22 10.25 5.82
CA GLU A 115 -18.44 11.52 5.12
C GLU A 115 -17.20 11.92 4.32
N ARG A 116 -17.37 12.22 3.01
CA ARG A 116 -16.29 12.61 2.10
C ARG A 116 -15.93 14.09 2.22
N PHE A 117 -14.64 14.36 2.16
CA PHE A 117 -14.06 15.70 2.07
C PHE A 117 -13.12 15.76 0.87
N ASP A 118 -13.46 16.58 -0.11
CA ASP A 118 -12.65 16.75 -1.31
C ASP A 118 -11.38 17.55 -1.00
N LEU A 119 -10.27 17.17 -1.62
CA LEU A 119 -8.98 17.83 -1.47
C LEU A 119 -8.81 18.92 -2.55
N GLU A 120 -8.14 20.04 -2.24
CA GLU A 120 -7.91 21.13 -3.19
C GLU A 120 -7.18 20.62 -4.45
N GLY A 121 -7.81 20.84 -5.62
CA GLY A 121 -7.31 20.35 -6.91
C GLY A 121 -7.38 18.83 -7.08
N GLY A 122 -8.06 18.12 -6.18
CA GLY A 122 -8.22 16.67 -6.22
C GLY A 122 -8.94 16.16 -7.47
N SER A 123 -9.82 16.99 -8.07
CA SER A 123 -10.55 16.67 -9.30
C SER A 123 -9.72 16.80 -10.60
N GLN A 124 -8.45 17.18 -10.51
CA GLN A 124 -7.56 17.18 -11.67
C GLN A 124 -7.16 15.73 -11.99
N SER A 125 -7.28 15.34 -13.25
CA SER A 125 -6.91 14.00 -13.72
C SER A 125 -5.48 13.63 -13.28
N GLY A 126 -5.35 12.45 -12.65
CA GLY A 126 -4.08 11.94 -12.13
C GLY A 126 -3.64 12.59 -10.82
N THR A 127 -4.56 13.19 -10.04
CA THR A 127 -4.28 13.59 -8.66
C THR A 127 -4.63 12.44 -7.73
N GLU A 128 -3.64 11.97 -6.96
CA GLU A 128 -3.72 10.81 -6.08
C GLU A 128 -3.46 11.23 -4.63
N ALA A 129 -4.21 10.66 -3.69
CA ALA A 129 -4.01 10.81 -2.25
C ALA A 129 -3.58 9.46 -1.66
N SER A 130 -2.36 9.41 -1.08
CA SER A 130 -1.65 8.15 -0.78
C SER A 130 -1.71 7.74 0.68
N ALA A 131 -1.53 8.68 1.62
CA ALA A 131 -1.51 8.37 3.06
C ALA A 131 -2.11 9.52 3.88
N ILE A 132 -2.61 9.17 5.08
CA ILE A 132 -3.27 10.12 5.98
C ILE A 132 -2.64 10.09 7.37
N PHE A 133 -2.51 11.26 7.98
CA PHE A 133 -2.10 11.43 9.37
C PHE A 133 -2.99 12.48 10.04
N VAL A 134 -3.34 12.25 11.29
CA VAL A 134 -4.16 13.18 12.08
C VAL A 134 -3.39 13.58 13.33
N ASP A 135 -3.20 14.88 13.52
CA ASP A 135 -2.51 15.44 14.67
C ASP A 135 -3.25 16.63 15.25
N ASN A 136 -3.62 16.56 16.52
CA ASN A 136 -4.33 17.63 17.25
C ASN A 136 -5.60 18.14 16.53
N GLY A 137 -6.31 17.26 15.81
CA GLY A 137 -7.50 17.58 15.04
C GLY A 137 -7.24 18.11 13.63
N ASP A 138 -6.00 18.39 13.26
CA ASP A 138 -5.61 18.68 11.87
C ASP A 138 -5.42 17.39 11.08
N VAL A 139 -5.97 17.34 9.86
CA VAL A 139 -5.84 16.22 8.91
C VAL A 139 -4.76 16.55 7.90
N TYR A 140 -3.78 15.67 7.76
CA TYR A 140 -2.69 15.76 6.80
C TYR A 140 -2.77 14.59 5.84
N VAL A 141 -2.67 14.86 4.54
CA VAL A 141 -2.72 13.87 3.47
C VAL A 141 -1.52 14.07 2.55
N SER A 142 -0.77 13.03 2.24
CA SER A 142 0.25 13.06 1.19
C SER A 142 -0.32 12.61 -0.15
N GLY A 143 0.33 13.00 -1.23
CA GLY A 143 -0.05 12.52 -2.54
C GLY A 143 0.71 13.19 -3.69
N THR A 144 0.12 13.03 -4.87
CA THR A 144 0.70 13.49 -6.12
C THR A 144 -0.37 14.15 -6.96
N ARG A 145 -0.03 15.24 -7.60
CA ARG A 145 -0.85 15.81 -8.69
C ARG A 145 -0.09 15.82 -10.00
N ILE A 146 -0.79 15.78 -11.10
CA ILE A 146 -0.19 15.92 -12.42
C ILE A 146 -0.27 17.40 -12.84
N ALA A 147 0.87 17.98 -13.21
CA ALA A 147 0.89 19.31 -13.82
C ALA A 147 0.51 19.22 -15.30
N ASP A 148 -0.32 20.16 -15.77
CA ASP A 148 -0.75 20.27 -17.16
C ASP A 148 0.40 20.79 -18.07
N VAL A 149 1.54 20.08 -18.08
CA VAL A 149 2.69 20.42 -18.91
C VAL A 149 3.09 19.24 -19.80
N GLY A 150 2.86 19.39 -21.09
CA GLY A 150 3.21 18.38 -22.10
C GLY A 150 2.20 17.24 -22.24
N PHE A 151 2.56 16.22 -23.01
CA PHE A 151 1.63 15.17 -23.46
C PHE A 151 1.30 14.14 -22.36
N PHE A 152 2.18 13.98 -21.35
CA PHE A 152 2.00 13.02 -20.26
C PHE A 152 1.88 13.68 -18.88
N GLY A 153 1.98 15.01 -18.80
CA GLY A 153 2.05 15.73 -17.53
C GLY A 153 3.31 15.41 -16.70
N THR A 154 3.54 16.18 -15.66
CA THR A 154 4.63 15.97 -14.69
C THR A 154 4.04 15.65 -13.33
N PRO A 155 4.38 14.50 -12.69
CA PRO A 155 3.95 14.22 -11.33
C PRO A 155 4.66 15.16 -10.35
N ILE A 156 3.88 15.85 -9.55
CA ILE A 156 4.33 16.81 -8.53
C ILE A 156 3.94 16.26 -7.16
N ALA A 157 4.94 15.99 -6.33
CA ALA A 157 4.69 15.62 -4.94
C ALA A 157 4.02 16.79 -4.20
N CYS A 158 2.99 16.49 -3.43
CA CYS A 158 2.26 17.48 -2.63
C CYS A 158 1.76 16.87 -1.32
N TYR A 159 1.25 17.71 -0.45
CA TYR A 159 0.42 17.31 0.68
C TYR A 159 -0.72 18.32 0.88
N TRP A 160 -1.75 17.87 1.56
CA TRP A 160 -2.86 18.71 2.00
C TRP A 160 -2.89 18.79 3.52
N LYS A 161 -3.22 19.96 4.03
CA LYS A 161 -3.55 20.16 5.44
C LYS A 161 -4.98 20.68 5.52
N ASN A 162 -5.88 19.93 6.13
CA ASN A 162 -7.30 20.27 6.23
C ASN A 162 -7.94 20.58 4.86
N GLY A 163 -7.49 19.89 3.81
CA GLY A 163 -7.94 20.09 2.44
C GLY A 163 -7.14 21.08 1.61
N ASP A 164 -6.37 21.99 2.22
CA ASP A 164 -5.55 23.00 1.52
C ASP A 164 -4.22 22.40 1.05
N ARG A 165 -3.90 22.52 -0.24
CA ARG A 165 -2.73 21.93 -0.88
C ARG A 165 -1.45 22.73 -0.72
N THR A 166 -0.35 22.03 -0.53
CA THR A 166 1.02 22.55 -0.62
C THR A 166 1.83 21.66 -1.58
N ASP A 167 2.30 22.22 -2.69
CA ASP A 167 3.20 21.54 -3.62
C ASP A 167 4.61 21.46 -3.01
N LEU A 168 5.23 20.29 -3.08
CA LEU A 168 6.57 20.00 -2.55
C LEU A 168 7.66 20.08 -3.62
N THR A 169 7.24 19.98 -4.89
CA THR A 169 8.11 20.11 -6.07
C THR A 169 7.45 21.01 -7.12
N THR A 170 8.20 21.35 -8.14
CA THR A 170 7.75 22.15 -9.28
C THR A 170 7.69 21.29 -10.54
N SER A 171 7.06 21.80 -11.60
CA SER A 171 6.83 21.05 -12.85
C SER A 171 8.09 20.68 -13.64
N ASP A 172 9.27 21.04 -13.18
CA ASP A 172 10.58 20.65 -13.74
C ASP A 172 11.20 19.44 -13.03
N MET A 173 10.49 18.86 -12.05
CA MET A 173 10.97 17.73 -11.26
C MET A 173 9.85 16.71 -11.04
N ASP A 174 9.94 15.57 -11.73
CA ASP A 174 9.07 14.43 -11.46
C ASP A 174 9.29 13.92 -10.05
N ALA A 175 8.23 13.90 -9.24
CA ALA A 175 8.25 13.43 -7.87
C ALA A 175 6.88 12.96 -7.39
N MET A 176 6.86 12.01 -6.47
CA MET A 176 5.63 11.54 -5.83
C MET A 176 5.76 11.62 -4.31
N GLY A 177 4.69 12.06 -3.65
CA GLY A 177 4.52 11.99 -2.20
C GLY A 177 3.74 10.73 -1.85
N LEU A 178 4.27 9.89 -0.95
CA LEU A 178 3.72 8.59 -0.60
C LEU A 178 3.25 8.54 0.86
N GLY A 179 4.15 8.46 1.83
CA GLY A 179 3.80 8.48 3.24
C GLY A 179 3.79 9.88 3.86
N ILE A 180 3.09 10.05 4.96
CA ILE A 180 3.02 11.32 5.70
C ILE A 180 3.00 11.11 7.21
N GLY A 181 3.59 12.02 7.94
CA GLY A 181 3.48 12.06 9.39
C GLY A 181 3.89 13.41 9.97
N VAL A 182 3.43 13.68 11.17
CA VAL A 182 3.75 14.90 11.92
C VAL A 182 4.44 14.53 13.22
N ASN A 183 5.54 15.18 13.53
CA ASN A 183 6.25 14.98 14.79
C ASN A 183 6.76 16.30 15.33
N ASN A 184 6.36 16.65 16.56
CA ASN A 184 6.70 17.92 17.22
C ASN A 184 6.32 19.16 16.37
N GLY A 185 5.23 19.07 15.59
CA GLY A 185 4.74 20.14 14.71
C GLY A 185 5.47 20.21 13.35
N ASP A 186 6.50 19.40 13.11
CA ASP A 186 7.14 19.28 11.81
C ASP A 186 6.39 18.24 10.94
N VAL A 187 6.05 18.64 9.70
CA VAL A 187 5.42 17.77 8.70
C VAL A 187 6.50 17.06 7.90
N TYR A 188 6.38 15.75 7.78
CA TYR A 188 7.25 14.91 6.97
C TYR A 188 6.41 14.21 5.90
N VAL A 189 6.84 14.30 4.64
CA VAL A 189 6.29 13.52 3.52
C VAL A 189 7.41 12.66 2.97
N THR A 190 7.18 11.38 2.77
CA THR A 190 8.13 10.46 2.12
C THR A 190 7.79 10.26 0.66
N GLY A 191 8.73 9.79 -0.14
CA GLY A 191 8.47 9.50 -1.54
C GLY A 191 9.77 9.37 -2.36
N TRP A 192 9.65 9.75 -3.62
CA TRP A 192 10.78 9.75 -4.54
C TRP A 192 10.74 10.95 -5.48
N ARG A 193 11.87 11.24 -6.09
CA ARG A 193 12.00 12.20 -7.18
C ARG A 193 12.93 11.67 -8.26
N ILE A 194 12.81 12.19 -9.49
CA ILE A 194 13.75 11.89 -10.55
C ILE A 194 14.89 12.92 -10.54
N GLN A 195 16.12 12.42 -10.56
CA GLN A 195 17.31 13.22 -10.78
C GLN A 195 18.23 12.48 -11.74
N SER A 196 18.62 13.14 -12.85
CA SER A 196 19.50 12.55 -13.87
C SER A 196 19.01 11.17 -14.36
N HIS A 197 17.73 11.04 -14.64
CA HIS A 197 17.04 9.81 -15.06
C HIS A 197 17.04 8.67 -14.03
N THR A 198 17.23 9.00 -12.77
CA THR A 198 17.29 8.04 -11.66
C THR A 198 16.24 8.39 -10.62
N THR A 199 15.52 7.39 -10.13
CA THR A 199 14.57 7.53 -9.02
C THR A 199 15.32 7.57 -7.70
N ILE A 200 15.24 8.68 -6.97
CA ILE A 200 15.93 8.91 -5.71
C ILE A 200 14.90 8.91 -4.58
N ALA A 201 15.02 7.99 -3.65
CA ALA A 201 14.24 8.02 -2.42
C ALA A 201 14.56 9.29 -1.62
N CYS A 202 13.54 9.99 -1.20
CA CYS A 202 13.67 11.25 -0.46
C CYS A 202 12.52 11.43 0.54
N TYR A 203 12.66 12.45 1.37
CA TYR A 203 11.58 12.97 2.17
C TYR A 203 11.60 14.50 2.16
N TRP A 204 10.46 15.11 2.37
CA TRP A 204 10.32 16.54 2.59
C TRP A 204 10.00 16.78 4.06
N LYS A 205 10.75 17.68 4.68
CA LYS A 205 10.46 18.17 6.03
C LYS A 205 10.05 19.65 5.93
N ASN A 206 8.80 19.95 6.28
CA ASN A 206 8.24 21.29 6.14
C ASN A 206 8.46 21.88 4.73
N GLY A 207 8.28 21.07 3.70
CA GLY A 207 8.51 21.44 2.30
C GLY A 207 9.96 21.38 1.81
N ALA A 208 10.95 21.26 2.69
CA ALA A 208 12.35 21.16 2.32
C ALA A 208 12.73 19.71 1.98
N ILE A 209 13.21 19.47 0.73
CA ILE A 209 13.59 18.15 0.25
C ILE A 209 14.92 17.68 0.86
N ASN A 210 14.96 16.41 1.24
CA ASN A 210 16.11 15.71 1.78
C ASN A 210 16.27 14.34 1.11
N ASN A 211 17.38 14.10 0.43
CA ASN A 211 17.66 12.79 -0.15
C ASN A 211 18.04 11.80 0.94
N LEU A 212 17.57 10.57 0.81
CA LEU A 212 17.94 9.49 1.71
C LEU A 212 19.29 8.88 1.32
N HIS A 213 20.12 8.60 2.34
CA HIS A 213 21.46 8.06 2.09
C HIS A 213 21.40 6.66 1.48
N GLY A 214 22.37 6.38 0.57
CA GLY A 214 22.49 5.07 -0.08
C GLY A 214 21.56 4.83 -1.25
N THR A 215 20.86 5.87 -1.74
CA THR A 215 19.95 5.81 -2.90
C THR A 215 20.51 6.58 -4.10
N ALA A 216 21.83 6.49 -4.33
CA ALA A 216 22.47 7.23 -5.41
C ALA A 216 21.98 6.85 -6.83
N TYR A 217 21.34 5.68 -6.97
CA TYR A 217 20.92 5.16 -8.26
C TYR A 217 19.43 4.86 -8.39
N PHE A 218 18.84 4.12 -7.45
CA PHE A 218 17.40 3.81 -7.46
C PHE A 218 16.91 3.61 -6.03
N GLY A 219 15.72 4.09 -5.74
CA GLY A 219 15.04 3.83 -4.48
C GLY A 219 13.78 4.65 -4.31
N GLU A 220 12.90 4.16 -3.45
CA GLU A 220 11.65 4.80 -3.07
C GLU A 220 11.44 4.68 -1.57
N ALA A 221 10.82 5.69 -1.00
CA ALA A 221 10.49 5.78 0.42
C ALA A 221 8.96 5.80 0.55
N TYR A 222 8.40 4.74 1.15
CA TYR A 222 6.95 4.55 1.13
C TYR A 222 6.25 5.08 2.36
N ASP A 223 6.73 4.73 3.55
CA ASP A 223 6.02 5.00 4.79
C ASP A 223 6.95 5.55 5.88
N ILE A 224 6.38 6.20 6.90
CA ILE A 224 7.13 6.85 7.97
C ILE A 224 6.51 6.59 9.35
N ALA A 225 7.36 6.24 10.31
CA ALA A 225 7.00 6.10 11.71
C ALA A 225 7.93 6.89 12.62
N PHE A 226 7.47 7.23 13.83
CA PHE A 226 8.22 8.03 14.78
C PHE A 226 8.39 7.32 16.11
N LYS A 227 9.55 7.61 16.77
CA LYS A 227 9.81 7.25 18.16
C LYS A 227 10.56 8.38 18.84
N GLY A 228 9.86 9.15 19.66
CA GLY A 228 10.39 10.40 20.20
C GLY A 228 10.81 11.33 19.07
N ASP A 229 12.04 11.85 19.13
CA ASP A 229 12.58 12.75 18.10
C ASP A 229 13.13 12.00 16.86
N ASN A 230 13.13 10.68 16.88
CA ASN A 230 13.62 9.91 15.74
C ASN A 230 12.49 9.58 14.77
N PHE A 231 12.78 9.71 13.47
CA PHE A 231 11.93 9.21 12.41
C PHE A 231 12.56 8.00 11.70
N TYR A 232 11.70 7.12 11.23
CA TYR A 232 12.04 5.89 10.52
C TYR A 232 11.23 5.83 9.24
N ILE A 233 11.87 5.58 8.12
CA ILE A 233 11.23 5.53 6.81
C ILE A 233 11.45 4.14 6.22
N GLY A 234 10.38 3.45 5.82
CA GLY A 234 10.42 2.18 5.09
C GLY A 234 10.51 2.39 3.59
N GLY A 235 11.13 1.44 2.88
CA GLY A 235 11.22 1.50 1.43
C GLY A 235 12.21 0.50 0.84
N TRP A 236 12.72 0.83 -0.35
CA TRP A 236 13.73 0.01 -1.02
C TRP A 236 14.81 0.85 -1.69
N ARG A 237 15.91 0.20 -1.99
CA ARG A 237 17.00 0.76 -2.79
C ARG A 237 17.58 -0.27 -3.74
N GLY A 238 18.06 0.16 -4.89
CA GLY A 238 18.75 -0.65 -5.89
C GLY A 238 20.16 -0.19 -6.16
N PRO A 239 21.02 -1.07 -6.74
CA PRO A 239 22.32 -0.71 -7.25
C PRO A 239 22.21 -0.03 -8.63
N GLU A 240 23.32 0.60 -9.07
CA GLU A 240 23.42 1.27 -10.36
C GLU A 240 23.08 0.37 -11.57
N ASN A 241 23.42 -0.93 -11.50
CA ASN A 241 23.18 -1.88 -12.58
C ASN A 241 21.74 -2.44 -12.63
N GLY A 242 20.89 -2.11 -11.68
CA GLY A 242 19.47 -2.50 -11.67
C GLY A 242 19.19 -3.99 -11.44
N ASP A 243 20.22 -4.82 -11.19
CA ASP A 243 20.06 -6.27 -11.15
C ASP A 243 19.33 -6.79 -9.91
N ARG A 244 19.39 -6.03 -8.81
CA ARG A 244 18.75 -6.44 -7.53
C ARG A 244 18.40 -5.21 -6.71
N TRP A 245 17.19 -5.18 -6.18
CA TRP A 245 16.77 -4.16 -5.23
C TRP A 245 16.52 -4.77 -3.85
N ASN A 246 16.64 -3.95 -2.82
CA ASN A 246 16.60 -4.42 -1.44
C ASN A 246 15.69 -3.53 -0.61
N ALA A 247 14.76 -4.15 0.09
CA ALA A 247 14.05 -3.52 1.18
C ALA A 247 15.04 -2.99 2.21
N CYS A 248 14.74 -1.84 2.75
CA CYS A 248 15.57 -1.19 3.78
C CYS A 248 14.70 -0.23 4.60
N TYR A 249 15.29 0.32 5.63
CA TYR A 249 14.72 1.48 6.28
C TYR A 249 15.81 2.53 6.54
N TRP A 250 15.39 3.78 6.70
CA TRP A 250 16.27 4.87 7.08
C TRP A 250 15.86 5.39 8.46
N ARG A 251 16.82 5.48 9.37
CA ARG A 251 16.65 6.14 10.66
C ARG A 251 17.31 7.52 10.59
N ASN A 252 16.52 8.57 10.76
CA ASN A 252 17.00 9.96 10.67
C ASN A 252 17.78 10.20 9.36
N GLY A 253 17.29 9.65 8.24
CA GLY A 253 17.91 9.72 6.92
C GLY A 253 19.09 8.77 6.69
N ASN A 254 19.58 8.05 7.70
CA ASN A 254 20.70 7.11 7.58
C ASN A 254 20.21 5.70 7.27
N LEU A 255 20.77 5.09 6.21
CA LEU A 255 20.39 3.77 5.72
C LEU A 255 20.68 2.66 6.73
N ASN A 256 19.69 1.79 6.91
CA ASN A 256 19.79 0.52 7.61
C ASN A 256 19.34 -0.59 6.66
N ASN A 257 20.26 -1.50 6.35
CA ASN A 257 19.95 -2.67 5.54
C ASN A 257 19.20 -3.72 6.36
N ILE A 258 18.24 -4.39 5.73
CA ILE A 258 17.56 -5.55 6.30
C ILE A 258 17.97 -6.82 5.55
N ASN A 259 17.82 -7.97 6.23
CA ASN A 259 18.13 -9.25 5.61
C ASN A 259 17.05 -9.56 4.56
N ARG A 260 17.50 -10.02 3.38
CA ARG A 260 16.65 -10.52 2.29
C ARG A 260 16.75 -12.03 2.13
N ASN A 261 17.00 -12.75 3.21
CA ASN A 261 17.05 -14.20 3.16
C ASN A 261 15.65 -14.73 2.88
N SER A 262 15.56 -15.65 1.93
CA SER A 262 14.34 -16.39 1.65
C SER A 262 14.56 -17.87 1.95
N SER A 263 13.59 -18.50 2.59
CA SER A 263 13.55 -19.95 2.79
C SER A 263 13.24 -20.71 1.49
N TYR A 264 12.75 -19.99 0.47
CA TYR A 264 12.30 -20.55 -0.80
C TYR A 264 13.34 -20.49 -1.92
N GLY A 265 14.48 -19.82 -1.72
CA GLY A 265 15.53 -19.75 -2.73
C GLY A 265 16.28 -18.41 -2.79
N THR A 266 16.85 -18.11 -3.95
CA THR A 266 17.62 -16.87 -4.15
C THR A 266 16.68 -15.68 -4.30
N CYS A 267 16.69 -14.79 -3.32
CA CYS A 267 15.98 -13.52 -3.40
C CYS A 267 16.69 -12.56 -4.37
N ILE A 268 15.98 -12.05 -5.37
CA ILE A 268 16.49 -11.11 -6.38
C ILE A 268 15.95 -9.69 -6.19
N GLY A 269 14.93 -9.52 -5.36
CA GLY A 269 14.36 -8.22 -5.02
C GLY A 269 13.58 -8.28 -3.73
N SER A 270 13.45 -7.17 -3.04
CA SER A 270 12.56 -7.02 -1.89
C SER A 270 12.18 -5.56 -1.70
N GLU A 271 10.95 -5.32 -1.22
CA GLU A 271 10.42 -3.99 -0.93
C GLU A 271 9.74 -3.99 0.44
N ALA A 272 9.90 -2.89 1.18
CA ALA A 272 9.22 -2.66 2.44
C ALA A 272 8.21 -1.51 2.22
N ASN A 273 6.93 -1.86 2.10
CA ASN A 273 5.84 -0.92 1.80
C ASN A 273 5.40 -0.14 3.04
N ALA A 274 5.51 -0.75 4.22
CA ALA A 274 5.11 -0.13 5.47
C ALA A 274 6.16 -0.30 6.57
N ILE A 275 6.14 0.62 7.54
CA ILE A 275 6.98 0.59 8.73
C ILE A 275 6.17 0.91 9.99
N PHE A 276 6.35 0.12 11.05
CA PHE A 276 5.72 0.32 12.33
C PHE A 276 6.74 0.20 13.47
N ILE A 277 6.58 1.01 14.51
CA ILE A 277 7.43 0.98 15.69
C ILE A 277 6.59 0.62 16.93
N ASP A 278 6.98 -0.47 17.60
CA ASP A 278 6.39 -0.87 18.89
C ASP A 278 7.49 -0.99 19.93
N GLY A 279 7.50 -0.10 20.88
CA GLY A 279 8.59 0.00 21.87
C GLY A 279 9.93 0.19 21.20
N ASP A 280 10.85 -0.79 21.34
CA ASP A 280 12.18 -0.79 20.69
C ASP A 280 12.19 -1.58 19.38
N ASP A 281 11.10 -2.28 19.06
CA ASP A 281 11.01 -3.12 17.89
C ASP A 281 10.59 -2.33 16.65
N ILE A 282 11.29 -2.57 15.54
CA ILE A 282 11.00 -2.03 14.21
C ILE A 282 10.40 -3.14 13.37
N TYR A 283 9.19 -2.93 12.87
CA TYR A 283 8.49 -3.84 12.00
C TYR A 283 8.38 -3.23 10.59
N LEU A 284 8.57 -4.05 9.58
CA LEU A 284 8.37 -3.70 8.18
C LEU A 284 7.47 -4.77 7.54
N ALA A 285 6.65 -4.36 6.59
CA ALA A 285 5.82 -5.25 5.77
C ALA A 285 6.05 -4.98 4.29
N GLY A 286 5.97 -6.03 3.46
CA GLY A 286 6.17 -5.94 2.03
C GLY A 286 6.32 -7.32 1.39
N PHE A 287 7.27 -7.49 0.50
CA PHE A 287 7.49 -8.77 -0.18
C PHE A 287 8.96 -9.06 -0.51
N ASN A 288 9.27 -10.34 -0.68
CA ASN A 288 10.50 -10.85 -1.30
C ASN A 288 10.19 -11.41 -2.69
N LYS A 289 10.99 -11.04 -3.69
CA LYS A 289 10.98 -11.64 -5.02
C LYS A 289 12.03 -12.71 -5.13
N VAL A 290 11.62 -13.95 -5.37
CA VAL A 290 12.50 -15.13 -5.43
C VAL A 290 12.63 -15.62 -6.86
N VAL A 291 13.83 -16.09 -7.24
CA VAL A 291 14.08 -16.63 -8.60
C VAL A 291 13.17 -17.82 -8.87
N ASN A 292 12.51 -17.81 -10.02
CA ASN A 292 11.58 -18.87 -10.48
C ASN A 292 10.38 -19.11 -9.54
N LEU A 293 10.10 -18.15 -8.67
CA LEU A 293 8.93 -18.14 -7.82
C LEU A 293 8.25 -16.78 -7.91
N ASN A 294 7.03 -16.72 -7.42
CA ASN A 294 6.26 -15.49 -7.31
C ASN A 294 6.74 -14.63 -6.13
N ASP A 295 6.22 -13.41 -6.03
CA ASP A 295 6.51 -12.52 -4.91
C ASP A 295 5.88 -13.09 -3.63
N ILE A 296 6.64 -13.09 -2.53
CA ILE A 296 6.24 -13.71 -1.26
C ILE A 296 6.03 -12.63 -0.22
N ALA A 297 4.82 -12.56 0.32
CA ALA A 297 4.50 -11.67 1.44
C ALA A 297 5.51 -11.84 2.58
N THR A 298 6.15 -10.76 2.97
CA THR A 298 7.28 -10.79 3.90
C THR A 298 7.15 -9.69 4.95
N LYS A 299 7.41 -10.04 6.19
CA LYS A 299 7.64 -9.11 7.29
C LYS A 299 9.09 -9.13 7.72
N TRP A 300 9.56 -8.03 8.25
CA TRP A 300 10.84 -7.99 8.95
C TRP A 300 10.63 -7.43 10.36
N LYS A 301 11.29 -8.03 11.32
CA LYS A 301 11.38 -7.52 12.69
C LYS A 301 12.84 -7.28 13.03
N ASN A 302 13.22 -6.03 13.33
CA ASN A 302 14.59 -5.64 13.63
C ASN A 302 15.59 -6.14 12.57
N GLY A 303 15.20 -6.06 11.30
CA GLY A 303 15.99 -6.52 10.17
C GLY A 303 15.98 -8.03 9.89
N ASN A 304 15.32 -8.85 10.72
CA ASN A 304 15.19 -10.29 10.49
C ASN A 304 13.95 -10.62 9.68
N THR A 305 14.11 -11.44 8.64
CA THR A 305 13.07 -11.85 7.69
C THR A 305 12.10 -12.86 8.30
N HIS A 306 10.82 -12.67 8.05
CA HIS A 306 9.72 -13.59 8.36
C HIS A 306 8.79 -13.66 7.15
N GLU A 307 8.98 -14.66 6.29
CA GLU A 307 8.11 -14.90 5.15
C GLU A 307 6.79 -15.47 5.62
N LEU A 308 5.70 -14.95 5.06
CA LEU A 308 4.35 -15.39 5.34
C LEU A 308 3.91 -16.26 4.18
N SER A 309 4.26 -17.55 4.23
CA SER A 309 3.83 -18.50 3.21
C SER A 309 2.35 -18.82 3.38
N GLY A 310 1.58 -18.68 2.32
CA GLY A 310 0.41 -19.52 2.11
C GLY A 310 0.89 -20.94 1.81
N ASP A 311 0.03 -21.93 1.97
CA ASP A 311 0.32 -23.35 1.81
C ASP A 311 1.20 -23.68 0.61
N SER A 312 2.24 -24.44 0.86
CA SER A 312 3.45 -24.66 0.08
C SER A 312 3.28 -25.39 -1.28
N ALA A 313 2.07 -25.58 -1.78
CA ALA A 313 1.82 -26.30 -3.03
C ALA A 313 1.50 -25.41 -4.24
N ASN A 314 0.99 -24.19 -4.03
CA ASN A 314 0.73 -23.23 -5.09
C ASN A 314 1.28 -21.88 -4.65
N VAL A 315 2.47 -21.51 -5.11
CA VAL A 315 3.09 -20.22 -4.81
C VAL A 315 2.25 -19.13 -5.47
N GLN A 316 1.49 -18.43 -4.64
CA GLN A 316 0.66 -17.31 -5.03
C GLN A 316 1.48 -16.02 -4.92
N VAL A 317 1.36 -15.11 -5.86
CA VAL A 317 1.90 -13.74 -5.69
C VAL A 317 1.19 -13.12 -4.50
N SER A 318 1.92 -12.66 -3.51
CA SER A 318 1.33 -12.00 -2.35
C SER A 318 2.20 -10.84 -1.87
N TRP A 319 1.55 -9.71 -1.61
CA TRP A 319 2.19 -8.50 -1.13
C TRP A 319 1.51 -8.04 0.15
N LEU A 320 2.33 -7.55 1.08
CA LEU A 320 1.83 -6.79 2.23
C LEU A 320 1.96 -5.31 1.91
N LEU A 321 0.92 -4.57 2.22
CA LEU A 321 0.84 -3.13 1.99
C LEU A 321 0.99 -2.34 3.29
N ASP A 322 0.46 -2.88 4.41
CA ASP A 322 0.57 -2.22 5.70
C ASP A 322 0.71 -3.20 6.88
N ILE A 323 1.11 -2.68 8.04
CA ILE A 323 1.31 -3.42 9.29
C ILE A 323 1.00 -2.58 10.50
N ALA A 324 0.22 -3.14 11.43
CA ALA A 324 -0.02 -2.58 12.75
C ALA A 324 0.37 -3.57 13.85
N VAL A 325 0.87 -3.04 14.96
CA VAL A 325 1.25 -3.84 16.15
C VAL A 325 0.70 -3.16 17.39
N LYS A 326 -0.03 -3.90 18.22
CA LYS A 326 -0.54 -3.42 19.52
C LYS A 326 -0.67 -4.61 20.48
N ASP A 327 -0.12 -4.49 21.69
CA ASP A 327 -0.18 -5.50 22.76
C ASP A 327 0.17 -6.93 22.28
N ASN A 328 1.25 -7.09 21.54
CA ASN A 328 1.73 -8.32 20.91
C ASN A 328 0.86 -8.87 19.76
N ILE A 329 -0.26 -8.24 19.42
CA ILE A 329 -1.04 -8.55 18.23
C ILE A 329 -0.35 -7.87 17.05
N LYS A 330 -0.08 -8.64 15.99
CA LYS A 330 0.55 -8.15 14.75
C LYS A 330 -0.37 -8.46 13.60
N ILE A 331 -0.84 -7.42 12.94
CA ILE A 331 -1.70 -7.53 11.77
C ILE A 331 -0.96 -6.93 10.59
N SER A 332 -0.98 -7.63 9.47
CA SER A 332 -0.49 -7.12 8.19
C SER A 332 -1.55 -7.36 7.15
N VAL A 333 -1.80 -6.38 6.31
CA VAL A 333 -2.82 -6.43 5.25
C VAL A 333 -2.17 -6.36 3.87
N GLY A 334 -2.90 -6.80 2.87
CA GLY A 334 -2.48 -6.77 1.49
C GLY A 334 -3.40 -7.57 0.58
N TYR A 335 -2.81 -8.18 -0.43
CA TYR A 335 -3.53 -8.98 -1.39
C TYR A 335 -2.72 -10.19 -1.87
N TYR A 336 -3.39 -11.13 -2.52
CA TYR A 336 -2.75 -12.21 -3.25
C TYR A 336 -3.44 -12.42 -4.61
N HIS A 337 -2.68 -12.97 -5.57
CA HIS A 337 -3.21 -13.53 -6.81
C HIS A 337 -3.18 -15.05 -6.74
N PRO A 338 -4.26 -15.77 -7.06
CA PRO A 338 -4.22 -17.22 -7.21
C PRO A 338 -3.30 -17.56 -8.37
N GLY A 339 -2.30 -18.40 -8.12
CA GLY A 339 -1.16 -18.62 -9.00
C GLY A 339 -1.52 -19.01 -10.43
N VAL A 340 -0.89 -18.30 -11.38
CA VAL A 340 -0.66 -18.76 -12.75
C VAL A 340 0.80 -18.48 -13.07
N GLU A 341 1.48 -19.43 -13.71
CA GLU A 341 2.84 -19.25 -14.24
C GLU A 341 2.87 -18.02 -15.16
N TYR A 342 3.72 -17.04 -14.83
CA TYR A 342 4.02 -15.94 -15.73
C TYR A 342 4.83 -16.46 -16.94
N GLU A 343 4.17 -16.90 -17.99
CA GLU A 343 4.74 -16.81 -19.33
C GLU A 343 4.54 -15.38 -19.82
N TYR A 344 5.60 -14.78 -20.31
CA TYR A 344 5.64 -13.44 -20.90
C TYR A 344 4.77 -13.41 -22.17
N ASP A 345 3.45 -13.29 -22.04
CA ASP A 345 2.60 -12.84 -23.14
C ASP A 345 1.20 -12.48 -22.61
N TYR A 346 0.75 -11.26 -22.87
CA TYR A 346 -0.62 -10.73 -22.79
C TYR A 346 -1.61 -11.60 -21.98
N THR A 347 -1.35 -11.74 -20.68
CA THR A 347 -2.25 -12.53 -19.83
C THR A 347 -3.46 -11.71 -19.46
N PRO A 348 -4.66 -12.31 -19.41
CA PRO A 348 -5.84 -11.66 -18.89
C PRO A 348 -5.58 -11.18 -17.46
N TYR A 349 -6.22 -10.07 -17.12
CA TYR A 349 -6.23 -9.49 -15.77
C TYR A 349 -6.49 -10.59 -14.73
N LEU A 350 -5.56 -10.75 -13.81
CA LEU A 350 -5.73 -11.70 -12.69
C LEU A 350 -6.32 -10.94 -11.50
N PRO A 351 -7.43 -11.42 -10.93
CA PRO A 351 -8.03 -10.75 -9.78
C PRO A 351 -7.09 -10.78 -8.56
N CYS A 352 -7.08 -9.69 -7.81
CA CYS A 352 -6.46 -9.58 -6.51
C CYS A 352 -7.48 -9.93 -5.43
N PHE A 353 -7.06 -10.65 -4.39
CA PHE A 353 -7.93 -10.95 -3.26
C PHE A 353 -7.41 -10.29 -1.99
N PRO A 354 -8.24 -9.50 -1.32
CA PRO A 354 -7.84 -8.82 -0.09
C PRO A 354 -7.62 -9.83 1.04
N ILE A 355 -6.47 -9.72 1.70
CA ILE A 355 -6.08 -10.60 2.79
C ILE A 355 -5.51 -9.85 3.97
N TYR A 356 -5.54 -10.49 5.13
CA TYR A 356 -4.79 -10.07 6.28
C TYR A 356 -4.13 -11.25 6.99
N TYR A 357 -3.08 -10.97 7.74
CA TYR A 357 -2.38 -11.93 8.58
C TYR A 357 -2.43 -11.48 10.03
N VAL A 358 -2.83 -12.39 10.91
CA VAL A 358 -2.76 -12.19 12.35
C VAL A 358 -1.69 -13.10 12.92
N ASN A 359 -0.65 -12.51 13.51
CA ASN A 359 0.48 -13.26 14.07
C ASN A 359 1.09 -14.29 13.11
N GLY A 360 0.97 -14.05 11.79
CA GLY A 360 1.51 -14.92 10.73
C GLY A 360 0.53 -15.92 10.13
N LYS A 361 -0.70 -16.05 10.66
CA LYS A 361 -1.76 -16.84 10.05
C LYS A 361 -2.59 -15.99 9.10
N ARG A 362 -2.82 -16.47 7.86
CA ARG A 362 -3.60 -15.80 6.81
C ARG A 362 -5.09 -15.95 7.05
N TYR A 363 -5.82 -14.91 6.69
CA TYR A 363 -7.27 -14.84 6.63
C TYR A 363 -7.68 -14.07 5.37
N ASN A 364 -8.79 -14.45 4.76
CA ASN A 364 -9.40 -13.71 3.67
C ASN A 364 -10.41 -12.71 4.25
N LEU A 365 -10.53 -11.54 3.66
CA LEU A 365 -11.48 -10.51 4.09
C LEU A 365 -12.88 -10.72 3.49
N GLU A 366 -12.96 -11.39 2.35
CA GLU A 366 -14.22 -11.70 1.68
C GLU A 366 -14.48 -13.20 1.70
N ASP A 367 -15.70 -13.61 2.09
CA ASP A 367 -16.15 -15.00 2.05
C ASP A 367 -16.64 -15.37 0.64
N ASN A 368 -15.89 -16.26 -0.04
CA ASN A 368 -16.31 -17.14 -1.14
C ASN A 368 -16.91 -16.54 -2.43
N GLU A 369 -17.00 -15.24 -2.64
CA GLU A 369 -17.27 -14.68 -3.95
C GLU A 369 -16.00 -14.04 -4.49
N TRP A 370 -15.62 -14.42 -5.72
CA TRP A 370 -14.43 -13.97 -6.44
C TRP A 370 -14.52 -12.45 -6.69
N GLN A 371 -14.22 -11.67 -5.69
CA GLN A 371 -14.20 -10.21 -5.79
C GLN A 371 -12.75 -9.75 -5.83
N ASP A 372 -12.38 -9.14 -6.94
CA ASP A 372 -11.12 -8.44 -7.09
C ASP A 372 -11.05 -7.28 -6.09
N GLY A 373 -9.97 -7.16 -5.37
CA GLY A 373 -9.82 -6.13 -4.34
C GLY A 373 -8.52 -6.18 -3.58
N MET A 374 -8.25 -5.16 -2.79
CA MET A 374 -7.05 -5.05 -1.95
C MET A 374 -7.40 -4.51 -0.57
N ALA A 375 -6.65 -4.96 0.43
CA ALA A 375 -6.59 -4.32 1.73
C ALA A 375 -5.31 -3.49 1.81
N THR A 376 -5.43 -2.18 2.00
CA THR A 376 -4.36 -1.21 1.78
C THR A 376 -3.75 -0.67 3.08
N GLY A 377 -4.55 -0.48 4.13
CA GLY A 377 -4.09 0.03 5.41
C GLY A 377 -4.70 -0.72 6.60
N VAL A 378 -4.07 -0.66 7.78
CA VAL A 378 -4.55 -1.31 9.01
C VAL A 378 -4.25 -0.51 10.27
N VAL A 379 -5.24 -0.47 11.18
CA VAL A 379 -5.12 0.10 12.53
C VAL A 379 -5.72 -0.86 13.55
N ILE A 380 -5.09 -0.96 14.72
CA ILE A 380 -5.60 -1.65 15.91
C ILE A 380 -5.91 -0.57 16.94
N ASP A 381 -7.19 -0.40 17.30
CA ASP A 381 -7.63 0.58 18.31
C ASP A 381 -7.78 -0.01 19.72
#